data_28cec3e4c17b72e9fa71d6059ed58855
#
_entry.id   28cec3e4c17b72e9fa71d6059ed58855
#
_cell.length_a   1.000
_cell.length_b   1.000
_cell.length_c   1.000
_cell.angle_alpha   90.00
_cell.angle_beta   90.00
_cell.angle_gamma   90.00
#
_symmetry.space_group_name_H-M   'P 1'
#
loop_
_entity.id
_entity.type
_entity.pdbx_description
1 polymer ?
#
loop_
_entity_poly.entity_id
_entity_poly.type
_entity_poly.pdbx_seq_one_letter_code
_entity_poly.pdbx_strand_id
1 'polypeptide(L)'
;MENTENNQHLNDDEIDLKELLIILTNGKWIIAALTSIASIIAVIYSLSLPNIYQSNAILVPVEASDSMSGALKSYSSIANLAGMNFTSQASDSNSVKAMEKIKTLSFFENNIMPNIFLPDLMAIDSWHDQTNELKFNQSLYDDESNAWVRDFSYPQKQVPSAQESFREFKKHLSFSEDKQSGFINIAIKHQSPIIAKEWVDLLINQINAFYREKDRAEAERAVAYLNKQITKTSLTEIKQVIAVLLQQETQKLTFI
;
A
#
# COMPACT_ATOMS: atom_id res chain seq x y z
N MET A 1 -39.24 -21.38 75.72
CA MET A 1 -39.13 -20.53 74.51
C MET A 1 -37.71 -20.63 74.05
N GLU A 2 -37.52 -21.51 73.16
CA GLU A 2 -36.18 -21.95 72.67
C GLU A 2 -35.90 -21.32 71.30
N ASN A 3 -34.90 -20.45 71.26
CA ASN A 3 -34.52 -19.77 70.04
C ASN A 3 -33.51 -20.69 69.33
N THR A 4 -33.96 -21.33 68.29
CA THR A 4 -33.09 -22.10 67.38
C THR A 4 -32.49 -21.10 66.38
N GLU A 5 -31.23 -20.69 66.63
CA GLU A 5 -30.42 -19.98 65.65
C GLU A 5 -30.04 -20.92 64.48
N ASN A 6 -30.59 -20.62 63.34
CA ASN A 6 -30.31 -21.29 62.06
C ASN A 6 -29.01 -20.70 61.50
N ASN A 7 -27.88 -21.27 61.84
CA ASN A 7 -26.59 -20.98 61.22
C ASN A 7 -26.59 -21.59 59.82
N GLN A 8 -27.00 -20.83 58.82
CA GLN A 8 -26.68 -21.11 57.44
C GLN A 8 -25.18 -20.86 57.26
N HIS A 9 -24.42 -21.95 57.21
CA HIS A 9 -23.05 -21.93 56.65
C HIS A 9 -23.13 -21.46 55.23
N LEU A 10 -22.75 -20.21 55.00
CA LEU A 10 -22.31 -19.74 53.70
C LEU A 10 -21.02 -20.55 53.38
N ASN A 11 -21.13 -21.52 52.49
CA ASN A 11 -19.98 -22.14 51.88
C ASN A 11 -19.26 -21.02 51.09
N ASP A 12 -18.29 -20.40 51.72
CA ASP A 12 -17.28 -19.65 51.01
C ASP A 12 -16.58 -20.64 50.04
N ASP A 13 -16.82 -20.46 48.75
CA ASP A 13 -16.06 -21.15 47.67
C ASP A 13 -14.62 -20.65 47.67
N GLU A 14 -13.94 -20.87 48.81
CA GLU A 14 -12.49 -20.72 48.88
C GLU A 14 -11.87 -21.84 48.02
N ILE A 15 -11.34 -21.47 46.87
CA ILE A 15 -10.59 -22.39 45.99
C ILE A 15 -9.36 -22.85 46.78
N ASP A 16 -9.41 -24.06 47.34
CA ASP A 16 -8.28 -24.61 48.04
C ASP A 16 -7.14 -24.95 47.05
N LEU A 17 -6.09 -24.14 47.11
CA LEU A 17 -4.90 -24.30 46.26
C LEU A 17 -4.25 -25.68 46.42
N LYS A 18 -4.42 -26.35 47.56
CA LYS A 18 -3.92 -27.72 47.77
C LYS A 18 -4.75 -28.74 47.00
N GLU A 19 -6.07 -28.57 46.93
CA GLU A 19 -6.93 -29.46 46.16
C GLU A 19 -6.66 -29.34 44.68
N LEU A 20 -6.46 -28.12 44.16
CA LEU A 20 -6.01 -27.87 42.79
C LEU A 20 -4.67 -28.53 42.48
N LEU A 21 -3.70 -28.47 43.39
CA LEU A 21 -2.40 -29.10 43.21
C LEU A 21 -2.49 -30.64 43.18
N ILE A 22 -3.36 -31.23 44.01
CA ILE A 22 -3.63 -32.68 44.01
C ILE A 22 -4.28 -33.13 42.70
N ILE A 23 -5.26 -32.40 42.20
CA ILE A 23 -5.92 -32.69 40.93
C ILE A 23 -4.89 -32.61 39.78
N LEU A 24 -4.04 -31.56 39.78
CA LEU A 24 -2.98 -31.37 38.77
C LEU A 24 -1.95 -32.52 38.80
N THR A 25 -1.54 -32.94 39.96
CA THR A 25 -0.54 -34.03 40.09
C THR A 25 -1.13 -35.41 39.76
N ASN A 26 -2.40 -35.64 40.02
CA ASN A 26 -3.09 -36.88 39.64
C ASN A 26 -3.35 -36.92 38.12
N GLY A 27 -3.59 -35.76 37.46
CA GLY A 27 -3.80 -35.64 36.02
C GLY A 27 -2.51 -35.44 35.19
N LYS A 28 -1.31 -35.45 35.84
CA LYS A 28 -0.03 -35.07 35.17
C LYS A 28 0.25 -35.82 33.87
N TRP A 29 -0.06 -37.12 33.80
CA TRP A 29 0.16 -37.91 32.58
C TRP A 29 -0.80 -37.55 31.43
N ILE A 30 -2.03 -37.22 31.77
CA ILE A 30 -3.01 -36.79 30.78
C ILE A 30 -2.64 -35.39 30.25
N ILE A 31 -2.26 -34.49 31.14
CA ILE A 31 -1.77 -33.15 30.78
C ILE A 31 -0.51 -33.26 29.92
N ALA A 32 0.47 -34.07 30.34
CA ALA A 32 1.70 -34.27 29.57
C ALA A 32 1.43 -34.88 28.17
N ALA A 33 0.55 -35.85 28.07
CA ALA A 33 0.18 -36.43 26.78
C ALA A 33 -0.51 -35.41 25.86
N LEU A 34 -1.48 -34.67 26.39
CA LEU A 34 -2.23 -33.68 25.60
C LEU A 34 -1.33 -32.52 25.14
N THR A 35 -0.47 -32.01 26.03
CA THR A 35 0.49 -30.95 25.67
C THR A 35 1.54 -31.43 24.68
N SER A 36 2.01 -32.68 24.77
CA SER A 36 2.96 -33.26 23.82
C SER A 36 2.34 -33.38 22.42
N ILE A 37 1.09 -33.88 22.32
CA ILE A 37 0.37 -33.99 21.06
C ILE A 37 0.15 -32.59 20.45
N ALA A 38 -0.32 -31.62 21.25
CA ALA A 38 -0.53 -30.25 20.80
C ALA A 38 0.79 -29.61 20.32
N SER A 39 1.91 -29.84 21.02
CA SER A 39 3.22 -29.32 20.63
C SER A 39 3.68 -29.93 19.28
N ILE A 40 3.52 -31.23 19.09
CA ILE A 40 3.89 -31.88 17.82
C ILE A 40 3.07 -31.30 16.67
N ILE A 41 1.76 -31.16 16.85
CA ILE A 41 0.89 -30.57 15.85
C ILE A 41 1.31 -29.14 15.55
N ALA A 42 1.61 -28.34 16.57
CA ALA A 42 2.06 -26.94 16.41
C ALA A 42 3.39 -26.85 15.64
N VAL A 43 4.35 -27.74 15.90
CA VAL A 43 5.62 -27.79 15.17
C VAL A 43 5.40 -28.16 13.71
N ILE A 44 4.63 -29.21 13.43
CA ILE A 44 4.31 -29.62 12.05
C ILE A 44 3.62 -28.47 11.31
N TYR A 45 2.65 -27.84 11.93
CA TYR A 45 1.94 -26.69 11.34
C TYR A 45 2.89 -25.52 11.07
N SER A 46 3.75 -25.17 12.02
CA SER A 46 4.72 -24.08 11.88
C SER A 46 5.71 -24.33 10.73
N LEU A 47 6.18 -25.58 10.58
CA LEU A 47 7.10 -25.94 9.49
C LEU A 47 6.42 -26.02 8.12
N SER A 48 5.09 -26.15 8.07
CA SER A 48 4.33 -26.15 6.83
C SER A 48 3.99 -24.75 6.30
N LEU A 49 4.21 -23.68 7.11
CA LEU A 49 3.94 -22.32 6.67
C LEU A 49 5.01 -21.85 5.67
N PRO A 50 4.61 -21.22 4.57
CA PRO A 50 5.57 -20.67 3.61
C PRO A 50 6.35 -19.51 4.23
N ASN A 51 7.63 -19.41 3.90
CA ASN A 51 8.43 -18.24 4.23
C ASN A 51 7.94 -17.03 3.44
N ILE A 52 7.77 -15.89 4.13
CA ILE A 52 7.36 -14.63 3.51
C ILE A 52 8.47 -13.61 3.71
N TYR A 53 8.98 -13.07 2.60
CA TYR A 53 9.98 -12.02 2.57
C TYR A 53 9.32 -10.68 2.34
N GLN A 54 9.93 -9.63 2.89
CA GLN A 54 9.44 -8.26 2.73
C GLN A 54 10.54 -7.38 2.16
N SER A 55 10.23 -6.68 1.08
CA SER A 55 11.05 -5.59 0.55
C SER A 55 10.41 -4.26 0.91
N ASN A 56 11.25 -3.26 1.25
CA ASN A 56 10.81 -1.94 1.67
C ASN A 56 11.50 -0.86 0.84
N ALA A 57 10.77 0.22 0.57
CA ALA A 57 11.34 1.45 0.04
C ALA A 57 10.76 2.66 0.76
N ILE A 58 11.58 3.67 0.95
CA ILE A 58 11.20 4.92 1.61
C ILE A 58 11.08 6.00 0.54
N LEU A 59 9.91 6.60 0.43
CA LEU A 59 9.65 7.77 -0.41
C LEU A 59 9.77 9.02 0.44
N VAL A 60 10.60 9.96 -0.03
CA VAL A 60 10.74 11.27 0.56
C VAL A 60 9.90 12.25 -0.25
N PRO A 61 8.98 13.01 0.38
CA PRO A 61 8.25 14.06 -0.32
C PRO A 61 9.24 15.10 -0.86
N VAL A 62 9.21 15.35 -2.16
CA VAL A 62 9.91 16.50 -2.72
C VAL A 62 9.00 17.71 -2.55
N GLU A 63 9.31 18.55 -1.57
CA GLU A 63 8.63 19.83 -1.43
C GLU A 63 9.00 20.72 -2.61
N ALA A 64 7.98 21.29 -3.27
CA ALA A 64 8.20 22.30 -4.29
C ALA A 64 8.98 23.45 -3.65
N SER A 65 10.17 23.73 -4.15
CA SER A 65 11.12 24.69 -3.55
C SER A 65 10.45 26.01 -3.21
N ASP A 66 10.56 26.40 -1.93
CA ASP A 66 10.01 27.65 -1.35
C ASP A 66 10.46 28.94 -2.07
N SER A 67 11.51 28.87 -2.88
CA SER A 67 12.04 30.00 -3.64
C SER A 67 11.08 30.57 -4.69
N MET A 68 10.13 29.77 -5.16
CA MET A 68 9.15 30.18 -6.18
C MET A 68 7.88 30.79 -5.55
N SER A 69 7.57 30.43 -4.30
CA SER A 69 6.40 30.95 -3.58
C SER A 69 6.52 32.44 -3.23
N GLY A 70 7.73 32.95 -3.07
CA GLY A 70 8.01 34.37 -2.74
C GLY A 70 7.64 35.34 -3.88
N ALA A 71 7.99 34.99 -5.12
CA ALA A 71 7.65 35.83 -6.28
C ALA A 71 6.13 35.79 -6.58
N LEU A 72 5.46 34.63 -6.39
CA LEU A 72 4.02 34.53 -6.55
C LEU A 72 3.22 35.28 -5.48
N LYS A 73 3.70 35.30 -4.23
CA LYS A 73 3.04 36.03 -3.15
C LYS A 73 2.94 37.53 -3.43
N SER A 74 3.94 38.13 -4.07
CA SER A 74 3.91 39.56 -4.42
C SER A 74 2.88 39.89 -5.52
N TYR A 75 2.49 38.92 -6.35
CA TYR A 75 1.50 39.09 -7.41
C TYR A 75 0.13 38.50 -7.09
N SER A 76 -0.02 37.85 -5.93
CA SER A 76 -1.27 37.17 -5.54
C SER A 76 -2.48 38.09 -5.45
N SER A 77 -2.29 39.33 -5.04
CA SER A 77 -3.34 40.36 -4.96
C SER A 77 -3.87 40.72 -6.37
N ILE A 78 -2.98 40.83 -7.34
CA ILE A 78 -3.33 41.16 -8.74
C ILE A 78 -3.98 39.96 -9.42
N ALA A 79 -3.50 38.74 -9.15
CA ALA A 79 -4.05 37.50 -9.68
C ALA A 79 -5.46 37.23 -9.13
N ASN A 80 -5.73 37.52 -7.86
CA ASN A 80 -7.07 37.46 -7.26
C ASN A 80 -8.06 38.46 -7.91
N LEU A 81 -7.60 39.67 -8.27
CA LEU A 81 -8.40 40.64 -9.01
C LEU A 81 -8.72 40.15 -10.44
N ALA A 82 -7.85 39.35 -11.04
CA ALA A 82 -8.07 38.72 -12.34
C ALA A 82 -8.93 37.44 -12.27
N GLY A 83 -9.47 37.11 -11.09
CA GLY A 83 -10.28 35.90 -10.89
C GLY A 83 -9.48 34.59 -10.82
N MET A 84 -8.17 34.68 -10.72
CA MET A 84 -7.28 33.53 -10.54
C MET A 84 -7.04 33.30 -9.05
N ASN A 85 -7.78 32.38 -8.46
CA ASN A 85 -7.57 31.98 -7.06
C ASN A 85 -6.30 31.11 -6.95
N PHE A 86 -5.18 31.75 -6.64
CA PHE A 86 -3.97 31.07 -6.15
C PHE A 86 -4.08 30.88 -4.64
N THR A 87 -5.08 30.14 -4.18
CA THR A 87 -4.99 29.55 -2.86
C THR A 87 -3.87 28.51 -2.97
N SER A 88 -2.74 28.78 -2.31
CA SER A 88 -1.83 27.73 -1.89
C SER A 88 -2.67 26.81 -1.00
N GLN A 89 -3.35 25.86 -1.62
CA GLN A 89 -3.93 24.74 -0.91
C GLN A 89 -2.75 24.12 -0.16
N ALA A 90 -2.81 24.21 1.16
CA ALA A 90 -1.86 23.53 2.03
C ALA A 90 -1.72 22.11 1.47
N SER A 91 -0.54 21.79 1.07
CA SER A 91 -0.23 20.55 0.38
C SER A 91 -0.64 19.39 1.26
N ASP A 92 -1.81 18.79 0.99
CA ASP A 92 -1.85 17.35 1.14
C ASP A 92 -0.63 16.88 0.38
N SER A 93 0.36 16.39 1.09
CA SER A 93 1.68 16.17 0.50
C SER A 93 1.51 15.34 -0.76
N ASN A 94 2.22 15.67 -1.84
CA ASN A 94 2.15 14.91 -3.10
C ASN A 94 2.34 13.42 -2.86
N SER A 95 3.00 13.07 -1.78
CA SER A 95 3.20 11.73 -1.25
C SER A 95 1.89 11.06 -0.81
N VAL A 96 0.98 11.75 -0.12
CA VAL A 96 -0.34 11.22 0.26
C VAL A 96 -1.17 10.96 -1.00
N LYS A 97 -1.15 11.89 -1.96
CA LYS A 97 -1.84 11.70 -3.26
C LYS A 97 -1.27 10.51 -4.03
N ALA A 98 0.04 10.32 -3.99
CA ALA A 98 0.70 9.17 -4.62
C ALA A 98 0.28 7.86 -3.96
N MET A 99 0.26 7.78 -2.63
CA MET A 99 -0.25 6.61 -1.90
C MET A 99 -1.70 6.28 -2.28
N GLU A 100 -2.57 7.28 -2.27
CA GLU A 100 -3.97 7.06 -2.63
C GLU A 100 -4.12 6.62 -4.09
N LYS A 101 -3.30 7.14 -5.00
CA LYS A 101 -3.29 6.70 -6.40
C LYS A 101 -2.87 5.24 -6.55
N ILE A 102 -1.81 4.80 -5.85
CA ILE A 102 -1.33 3.42 -5.87
C ILE A 102 -2.42 2.44 -5.40
N LYS A 103 -3.25 2.85 -4.44
CA LYS A 103 -4.36 2.04 -3.91
C LYS A 103 -5.56 1.91 -4.85
N THR A 104 -5.51 2.49 -6.04
CA THR A 104 -6.62 2.43 -7.00
C THR A 104 -6.50 1.25 -7.96
N LEU A 105 -7.64 0.64 -8.29
CA LEU A 105 -7.71 -0.41 -9.33
C LEU A 105 -7.16 0.09 -10.67
N SER A 106 -7.49 1.33 -11.06
CA SER A 106 -7.04 1.88 -12.35
C SER A 106 -5.53 2.03 -12.44
N PHE A 107 -4.84 2.36 -11.33
CA PHE A 107 -3.38 2.40 -11.33
C PHE A 107 -2.78 1.00 -11.45
N PHE A 108 -3.29 0.04 -10.71
CA PHE A 108 -2.86 -1.34 -10.80
C PHE A 108 -3.04 -1.90 -12.22
N GLU A 109 -4.24 -1.76 -12.77
CA GLU A 109 -4.59 -2.29 -14.10
C GLU A 109 -3.74 -1.72 -15.23
N ASN A 110 -3.44 -0.40 -15.19
CA ASN A 110 -2.73 0.27 -16.28
C ASN A 110 -1.20 0.30 -16.11
N ASN A 111 -0.70 0.23 -14.87
CA ASN A 111 0.72 0.47 -14.60
C ASN A 111 1.43 -0.73 -13.97
N ILE A 112 0.74 -1.57 -13.18
CA ILE A 112 1.37 -2.69 -12.49
C ILE A 112 1.10 -4.01 -13.20
N MET A 113 -0.17 -4.34 -13.42
CA MET A 113 -0.58 -5.63 -14.00
C MET A 113 0.09 -5.97 -15.34
N PRO A 114 0.29 -5.03 -16.28
CA PRO A 114 0.97 -5.31 -17.55
C PRO A 114 2.48 -5.58 -17.41
N ASN A 115 3.07 -5.24 -16.27
CA ASN A 115 4.50 -5.31 -16.01
C ASN A 115 4.90 -6.40 -15.00
N ILE A 116 3.95 -7.20 -14.55
CA ILE A 116 4.20 -8.36 -13.68
C ILE A 116 3.81 -9.64 -14.39
N PHE A 117 4.48 -10.73 -14.05
CA PHE A 117 4.01 -12.05 -14.46
C PHE A 117 2.86 -12.47 -13.54
N LEU A 118 1.64 -12.51 -14.08
CA LEU A 118 0.43 -12.68 -13.30
C LEU A 118 0.39 -13.98 -12.46
N PRO A 119 0.95 -15.11 -12.92
CA PRO A 119 1.05 -16.32 -12.09
C PRO A 119 1.85 -16.12 -10.80
N ASP A 120 2.86 -15.24 -10.76
CA ASP A 120 3.61 -14.91 -9.54
C ASP A 120 2.72 -14.28 -8.46
N LEU A 121 1.63 -13.64 -8.87
CA LEU A 121 0.68 -13.04 -7.94
C LEU A 121 -0.45 -14.00 -7.54
N MET A 122 -0.93 -14.81 -8.51
CA MET A 122 -2.21 -15.49 -8.39
C MET A 122 -2.10 -17.00 -8.21
N ALA A 123 -0.97 -17.62 -8.56
CA ALA A 123 -0.83 -19.07 -8.65
C ALA A 123 0.41 -19.63 -7.95
N ILE A 124 1.09 -18.85 -7.11
CA ILE A 124 2.27 -19.31 -6.39
C ILE A 124 1.88 -20.39 -5.39
N ASP A 125 2.63 -21.48 -5.35
CA ASP A 125 2.57 -22.53 -4.36
C ASP A 125 3.75 -22.42 -3.38
N SER A 126 4.98 -22.44 -3.91
CA SER A 126 6.19 -22.35 -3.09
C SER A 126 7.35 -21.70 -3.85
N TRP A 127 8.35 -21.24 -3.10
CA TRP A 127 9.61 -20.75 -3.63
C TRP A 127 10.78 -21.52 -3.03
N HIS A 128 11.74 -21.92 -3.87
CA HIS A 128 12.95 -22.61 -3.46
C HIS A 128 14.13 -21.66 -3.41
N ASP A 129 14.71 -21.50 -2.23
CA ASP A 129 15.83 -20.58 -1.97
C ASP A 129 17.13 -20.97 -2.67
N GLN A 130 17.40 -22.27 -2.81
CA GLN A 130 18.66 -22.78 -3.41
C GLN A 130 18.70 -22.61 -4.93
N THR A 131 17.57 -22.80 -5.61
CA THR A 131 17.46 -22.70 -7.08
C THR A 131 16.88 -21.39 -7.53
N ASN A 132 16.28 -20.61 -6.60
CA ASN A 132 15.49 -19.41 -6.87
C ASN A 132 14.32 -19.68 -7.82
N GLU A 133 13.78 -20.88 -7.80
CA GLU A 133 12.66 -21.28 -8.65
C GLU A 133 11.34 -21.14 -7.90
N LEU A 134 10.34 -20.66 -8.60
CA LEU A 134 8.95 -20.64 -8.14
C LEU A 134 8.25 -21.89 -8.62
N LYS A 135 7.47 -22.50 -7.75
CA LYS A 135 6.51 -23.54 -8.11
C LYS A 135 5.11 -22.93 -8.10
N PHE A 136 4.38 -23.24 -9.15
CA PHE A 136 3.00 -22.82 -9.30
C PHE A 136 2.03 -23.93 -8.92
N ASN A 137 0.88 -23.52 -8.42
CA ASN A 137 -0.22 -24.43 -8.17
C ASN A 137 -0.80 -24.91 -9.50
N GLN A 138 -0.53 -26.17 -9.84
CA GLN A 138 -0.92 -26.81 -11.10
C GLN A 138 -2.44 -26.88 -11.30
N SER A 139 -3.25 -26.68 -10.25
CA SER A 139 -4.70 -26.57 -10.39
C SER A 139 -5.16 -25.17 -10.85
N LEU A 140 -4.26 -24.17 -10.80
CA LEU A 140 -4.55 -22.79 -11.21
C LEU A 140 -3.83 -22.44 -12.51
N TYR A 141 -2.56 -22.79 -12.61
CA TYR A 141 -1.69 -22.41 -13.71
C TYR A 141 -0.75 -23.57 -14.05
N ASP A 142 -0.73 -23.95 -15.31
CA ASP A 142 0.18 -24.97 -15.86
C ASP A 142 1.41 -24.25 -16.44
N ASP A 143 2.56 -24.45 -15.79
CA ASP A 143 3.83 -23.82 -16.17
C ASP A 143 4.47 -24.47 -17.41
N GLU A 144 4.14 -25.72 -17.75
CA GLU A 144 4.62 -26.38 -18.96
C GLU A 144 3.97 -25.79 -20.22
N SER A 145 2.63 -25.62 -20.19
CA SER A 145 1.87 -25.03 -21.30
C SER A 145 1.75 -23.50 -21.23
N ASN A 146 2.21 -22.87 -20.15
CA ASN A 146 2.04 -21.46 -19.86
C ASN A 146 0.56 -21.00 -19.91
N ALA A 147 -0.34 -21.82 -19.37
CA ALA A 147 -1.77 -21.61 -19.48
C ALA A 147 -2.48 -21.63 -18.12
N TRP A 148 -3.50 -20.78 -17.99
CA TRP A 148 -4.42 -20.84 -16.86
C TRP A 148 -5.34 -22.05 -17.03
N VAL A 149 -5.40 -22.90 -16.02
CA VAL A 149 -6.22 -24.14 -16.02
C VAL A 149 -7.27 -24.14 -14.91
N ARG A 150 -7.34 -23.08 -14.11
CA ARG A 150 -8.27 -22.97 -12.97
C ARG A 150 -9.73 -23.14 -13.38
N ASP A 151 -10.49 -23.78 -12.51
CA ASP A 151 -11.95 -23.78 -12.58
C ASP A 151 -12.50 -22.38 -12.30
N PHE A 152 -13.54 -22.01 -13.00
CA PHE A 152 -14.20 -20.70 -12.83
C PHE A 152 -15.71 -20.81 -13.04
N SER A 153 -16.43 -19.88 -12.42
CA SER A 153 -17.87 -19.70 -12.63
C SER A 153 -18.17 -18.24 -12.96
N TYR A 154 -19.16 -18.02 -13.82
CA TYR A 154 -19.56 -16.65 -14.17
C TYR A 154 -19.85 -15.82 -12.92
N PRO A 155 -19.35 -14.55 -12.82
CA PRO A 155 -18.74 -13.71 -13.86
C PRO A 155 -17.19 -13.85 -14.01
N GLN A 156 -16.55 -14.76 -13.29
CA GLN A 156 -15.12 -15.00 -13.40
C GLN A 156 -14.74 -15.56 -14.77
N LYS A 157 -13.47 -15.48 -15.11
CA LYS A 157 -12.88 -16.06 -16.32
C LYS A 157 -11.70 -16.95 -15.94
N GLN A 158 -11.27 -17.80 -16.87
CA GLN A 158 -10.11 -18.65 -16.66
C GLN A 158 -8.85 -17.83 -16.36
N VAL A 159 -8.59 -16.77 -17.12
CA VAL A 159 -7.55 -15.79 -16.80
C VAL A 159 -8.09 -14.83 -15.73
N PRO A 160 -7.36 -14.63 -14.60
CA PRO A 160 -7.78 -13.69 -13.56
C PRO A 160 -7.99 -12.28 -14.10
N SER A 161 -9.11 -11.67 -13.71
CA SER A 161 -9.41 -10.28 -14.07
C SER A 161 -8.54 -9.30 -13.27
N ALA A 162 -8.44 -8.06 -13.76
CA ALA A 162 -7.74 -6.99 -13.05
C ALA A 162 -8.29 -6.76 -11.63
N GLN A 163 -9.60 -6.93 -11.43
CA GLN A 163 -10.25 -6.80 -10.12
C GLN A 163 -9.84 -7.91 -9.14
N GLU A 164 -9.78 -9.17 -9.63
CA GLU A 164 -9.34 -10.31 -8.84
C GLU A 164 -7.87 -10.14 -8.46
N SER A 165 -7.02 -9.83 -9.44
CA SER A 165 -5.59 -9.64 -9.27
C SER A 165 -5.27 -8.46 -8.36
N PHE A 166 -6.00 -7.36 -8.47
CA PHE A 166 -5.83 -6.21 -7.58
C PHE A 166 -6.19 -6.53 -6.13
N ARG A 167 -7.25 -7.33 -5.92
CA ARG A 167 -7.62 -7.76 -4.57
C ARG A 167 -6.52 -8.60 -3.93
N GLU A 168 -5.87 -9.46 -4.70
CA GLU A 168 -4.73 -10.25 -4.23
C GLU A 168 -3.51 -9.36 -4.00
N PHE A 169 -3.16 -8.50 -4.96
CA PHE A 169 -2.02 -7.57 -4.86
C PHE A 169 -2.07 -6.71 -3.59
N LYS A 170 -3.26 -6.25 -3.20
CA LYS A 170 -3.43 -5.48 -1.95
C LYS A 170 -3.05 -6.24 -0.69
N LYS A 171 -3.08 -7.57 -0.67
CA LYS A 171 -2.65 -8.35 0.49
C LYS A 171 -1.12 -8.37 0.63
N HIS A 172 -0.42 -8.23 -0.48
CA HIS A 172 1.03 -8.16 -0.52
C HIS A 172 1.57 -6.76 -0.21
N LEU A 173 0.76 -5.72 -0.42
CA LEU A 173 1.16 -4.32 -0.34
C LEU A 173 0.78 -3.69 1.01
N SER A 174 1.73 -3.01 1.64
CA SER A 174 1.49 -2.22 2.85
C SER A 174 2.17 -0.85 2.78
N PHE A 175 1.57 0.13 3.44
CA PHE A 175 2.06 1.50 3.54
C PHE A 175 2.10 1.91 4.99
N SER A 176 3.15 2.64 5.37
CA SER A 176 3.20 3.35 6.64
C SER A 176 3.80 4.74 6.42
N GLU A 177 3.21 5.73 7.05
CA GLU A 177 3.70 7.11 7.04
C GLU A 177 4.29 7.45 8.41
N ASP A 178 5.52 7.94 8.42
CA ASP A 178 6.11 8.55 9.60
C ASP A 178 5.60 9.99 9.71
N LYS A 179 4.75 10.23 10.69
CA LYS A 179 4.11 11.54 10.91
C LYS A 179 5.10 12.65 11.32
N GLN A 180 6.30 12.31 11.76
CA GLN A 180 7.32 13.30 12.14
C GLN A 180 8.11 13.76 10.94
N SER A 181 8.54 12.83 10.09
CA SER A 181 9.35 13.13 8.91
C SER A 181 8.52 13.31 7.63
N GLY A 182 7.27 12.88 7.62
CA GLY A 182 6.43 12.81 6.43
C GLY A 182 6.90 11.74 5.41
N PHE A 183 7.84 10.89 5.79
CA PHE A 183 8.33 9.83 4.92
C PHE A 183 7.32 8.71 4.80
N ILE A 184 7.17 8.18 3.59
CA ILE A 184 6.30 7.07 3.30
C ILE A 184 7.14 5.83 3.06
N ASN A 185 6.91 4.82 3.89
CA ASN A 185 7.47 3.50 3.68
C ASN A 185 6.46 2.64 2.91
N ILE A 186 6.89 2.12 1.77
CA ILE A 186 6.15 1.15 0.96
C ILE A 186 6.80 -0.21 1.17
N ALA A 187 5.99 -1.21 1.50
CA ALA A 187 6.48 -2.57 1.68
C ALA A 187 5.66 -3.55 0.86
N ILE A 188 6.34 -4.48 0.21
CA ILE A 188 5.74 -5.61 -0.50
C ILE A 188 6.24 -6.91 0.12
N LYS A 189 5.29 -7.80 0.41
CA LYS A 189 5.53 -9.14 0.95
C LYS A 189 5.30 -10.17 -0.15
N HIS A 190 6.25 -11.10 -0.30
CA HIS A 190 6.15 -12.17 -1.27
C HIS A 190 6.92 -13.40 -0.79
N GLN A 191 6.62 -14.59 -1.32
CA GLN A 191 7.38 -15.81 -1.00
C GLN A 191 8.80 -15.72 -1.57
N SER A 192 9.00 -15.11 -2.75
CA SER A 192 10.33 -14.81 -3.31
C SER A 192 10.80 -13.41 -2.90
N PRO A 193 12.00 -13.28 -2.29
CA PRO A 193 12.59 -11.98 -1.97
C PRO A 193 12.94 -11.17 -3.23
N ILE A 194 13.23 -11.84 -4.33
CA ILE A 194 13.56 -11.19 -5.62
C ILE A 194 12.32 -10.52 -6.17
N ILE A 195 11.20 -11.22 -6.26
CA ILE A 195 9.93 -10.65 -6.72
C ILE A 195 9.44 -9.55 -5.79
N ALA A 196 9.58 -9.72 -4.46
CA ALA A 196 9.24 -8.68 -3.52
C ALA A 196 9.99 -7.37 -3.82
N LYS A 197 11.29 -7.47 -4.15
CA LYS A 197 12.12 -6.32 -4.55
C LYS A 197 11.70 -5.75 -5.90
N GLU A 198 11.55 -6.59 -6.90
CA GLU A 198 11.16 -6.17 -8.26
C GLU A 198 9.83 -5.42 -8.27
N TRP A 199 8.85 -5.89 -7.49
CA TRP A 199 7.55 -5.23 -7.41
C TRP A 199 7.61 -3.90 -6.64
N VAL A 200 8.47 -3.76 -5.63
CA VAL A 200 8.69 -2.46 -4.98
C VAL A 200 9.33 -1.49 -5.98
N ASP A 201 10.38 -1.91 -6.68
CA ASP A 201 11.08 -1.09 -7.67
C ASP A 201 10.12 -0.70 -8.82
N LEU A 202 9.34 -1.65 -9.33
CA LEU A 202 8.32 -1.42 -10.35
C LEU A 202 7.31 -0.36 -9.88
N LEU A 203 6.77 -0.53 -8.67
CA LEU A 203 5.75 0.36 -8.13
C LEU A 203 6.26 1.80 -8.01
N ILE A 204 7.51 1.98 -7.52
CA ILE A 204 8.14 3.30 -7.43
C ILE A 204 8.36 3.91 -8.81
N ASN A 205 8.88 3.12 -9.75
CA ASN A 205 9.12 3.59 -11.10
C ASN A 205 7.81 4.01 -11.80
N GLN A 206 6.76 3.21 -11.65
CA GLN A 206 5.46 3.48 -12.27
C GLN A 206 4.76 4.69 -11.64
N ILE A 207 4.82 4.88 -10.32
CA ILE A 207 4.19 6.04 -9.70
C ILE A 207 4.95 7.34 -10.05
N ASN A 208 6.28 7.30 -10.09
CA ASN A 208 7.08 8.42 -10.52
C ASN A 208 6.83 8.78 -11.99
N ALA A 209 6.77 7.78 -12.87
CA ALA A 209 6.44 8.00 -14.28
C ALA A 209 5.04 8.60 -14.46
N PHE A 210 4.05 8.09 -13.72
CA PHE A 210 2.68 8.60 -13.75
C PHE A 210 2.61 10.08 -13.37
N TYR A 211 3.29 10.49 -12.28
CA TYR A 211 3.27 11.89 -11.85
C TYR A 211 4.06 12.79 -12.78
N ARG A 212 5.21 12.36 -13.29
CA ARG A 212 5.95 13.13 -14.31
C ARG A 212 5.12 13.39 -15.55
N GLU A 213 4.44 12.38 -16.06
CA GLU A 213 3.59 12.55 -17.24
C GLU A 213 2.39 13.45 -16.97
N LYS A 214 1.77 13.30 -15.80
CA LYS A 214 0.69 14.18 -15.34
C LYS A 214 1.15 15.63 -15.24
N ASP A 215 2.28 15.88 -14.56
CA ASP A 215 2.80 17.23 -14.34
C ASP A 215 3.21 17.88 -15.68
N ARG A 216 3.79 17.10 -16.59
CA ARG A 216 4.08 17.54 -17.96
C ARG A 216 2.82 17.95 -18.68
N ALA A 217 1.81 17.10 -18.71
CA ALA A 217 0.55 17.38 -19.39
C ALA A 217 -0.20 18.57 -18.77
N GLU A 218 -0.09 18.79 -17.46
CA GLU A 218 -0.64 19.97 -16.79
C GLU A 218 0.11 21.23 -17.18
N ALA A 219 1.45 21.23 -17.15
CA ALA A 219 2.27 22.37 -17.53
C ALA A 219 2.10 22.74 -19.03
N GLU A 220 2.05 21.77 -19.93
CA GLU A 220 1.78 22.00 -21.36
C GLU A 220 0.42 22.69 -21.58
N ARG A 221 -0.63 22.22 -20.90
CA ARG A 221 -1.95 22.84 -20.95
C ARG A 221 -1.95 24.26 -20.39
N ALA A 222 -1.24 24.47 -19.28
CA ALA A 222 -1.10 25.80 -18.68
C ALA A 222 -0.37 26.78 -19.60
N VAL A 223 0.75 26.35 -20.21
CA VAL A 223 1.51 27.16 -21.19
C VAL A 223 0.63 27.50 -22.40
N ALA A 224 -0.08 26.52 -22.96
CA ALA A 224 -0.98 26.78 -24.10
C ALA A 224 -2.11 27.76 -23.76
N TYR A 225 -2.70 27.63 -22.56
CA TYR A 225 -3.73 28.55 -22.07
C TYR A 225 -3.20 29.96 -21.88
N LEU A 226 -2.06 30.11 -21.17
CA LEU A 226 -1.43 31.40 -20.88
C LEU A 226 -0.99 32.12 -22.16
N ASN A 227 -0.43 31.41 -23.14
CA ASN A 227 -0.11 31.95 -24.47
C ASN A 227 -1.34 32.51 -25.20
N LYS A 228 -2.48 31.82 -25.06
CA LYS A 228 -3.74 32.33 -25.64
C LYS A 228 -4.28 33.55 -24.90
N GLN A 229 -4.07 33.63 -23.59
CA GLN A 229 -4.54 34.77 -22.77
C GLN A 229 -3.70 36.03 -22.97
N ILE A 230 -2.37 35.92 -23.08
CA ILE A 230 -1.49 37.07 -23.26
C ILE A 230 -1.80 37.86 -24.55
N THR A 231 -2.24 37.16 -25.63
CA THR A 231 -2.63 37.77 -26.89
C THR A 231 -3.97 38.51 -26.82
N LYS A 232 -4.87 38.12 -25.92
CA LYS A 232 -6.19 38.68 -25.73
C LYS A 232 -6.24 39.84 -24.75
N THR A 233 -5.23 40.02 -23.93
CA THR A 233 -5.17 41.00 -22.86
C THR A 233 -4.54 42.29 -23.36
N SER A 234 -5.20 43.42 -23.13
CA SER A 234 -4.67 44.76 -23.46
C SER A 234 -3.92 45.43 -22.31
N LEU A 235 -4.17 44.99 -21.07
CA LEU A 235 -3.60 45.60 -19.87
C LEU A 235 -2.15 45.14 -19.63
N THR A 236 -1.21 46.10 -19.51
CA THR A 236 0.20 45.80 -19.41
C THR A 236 0.54 45.03 -18.11
N GLU A 237 -0.11 45.39 -16.99
CA GLU A 237 0.09 44.76 -15.69
C GLU A 237 -0.31 43.27 -15.73
N ILE A 238 -1.41 42.97 -16.41
CA ILE A 238 -1.86 41.56 -16.56
C ILE A 238 -0.92 40.75 -17.49
N LYS A 239 -0.39 41.39 -18.55
CA LYS A 239 0.63 40.77 -19.40
C LYS A 239 1.89 40.39 -18.64
N GLN A 240 2.34 41.25 -17.70
CA GLN A 240 3.49 40.93 -16.89
C GLN A 240 3.23 39.71 -15.99
N VAL A 241 2.07 39.61 -15.35
CA VAL A 241 1.70 38.45 -14.53
C VAL A 241 1.68 37.19 -15.38
N ILE A 242 1.05 37.23 -16.56
CA ILE A 242 1.00 36.08 -17.47
C ILE A 242 2.42 35.66 -17.91
N ALA A 243 3.32 36.61 -18.18
CA ALA A 243 4.70 36.32 -18.56
C ALA A 243 5.46 35.59 -17.44
N VAL A 244 5.29 36.00 -16.16
CA VAL A 244 5.88 35.32 -15.02
C VAL A 244 5.34 33.88 -14.86
N LEU A 245 4.03 33.70 -15.03
CA LEU A 245 3.41 32.37 -14.98
C LEU A 245 3.88 31.48 -16.14
N LEU A 246 4.01 32.02 -17.36
CA LEU A 246 4.57 31.30 -18.50
C LEU A 246 6.01 30.86 -18.23
N GLN A 247 6.85 31.73 -17.68
CA GLN A 247 8.20 31.39 -17.31
C GLN A 247 8.21 30.23 -16.30
N GLN A 248 7.35 30.28 -15.29
CA GLN A 248 7.23 29.25 -14.27
C GLN A 248 6.82 27.89 -14.86
N GLU A 249 5.76 27.85 -15.67
CA GLU A 249 5.29 26.60 -16.26
C GLU A 249 6.30 26.04 -17.29
N THR A 250 7.00 26.91 -18.02
CA THR A 250 8.08 26.49 -18.93
C THR A 250 9.28 25.91 -18.16
N GLN A 251 9.63 26.50 -17.01
CA GLN A 251 10.66 25.93 -16.15
C GLN A 251 10.28 24.54 -15.65
N LYS A 252 9.04 24.31 -15.22
CA LYS A 252 8.55 22.97 -14.84
C LYS A 252 8.80 21.99 -15.97
N LEU A 253 8.43 22.31 -17.22
CA LEU A 253 8.65 21.43 -18.37
C LEU A 253 10.14 21.12 -18.63
N THR A 254 11.04 21.99 -18.20
CA THR A 254 12.49 21.78 -18.37
C THR A 254 13.07 20.81 -17.33
N PHE A 255 12.45 20.73 -16.14
CA PHE A 255 12.97 19.94 -15.01
C PHE A 255 12.21 18.64 -14.74
N ILE A 256 11.12 18.35 -15.47
CA ILE A 256 10.38 17.08 -15.45
C ILE A 256 11.10 16.03 -16.32
#